data_99e1a13a5ae49bff976323711358d146
#
_entry.id   99e1a13a5ae49bff976323711358d146
#
_cell.length_a   1.000
_cell.length_b   1.000
_cell.length_c   1.000
_cell.angle_alpha   90.00
_cell.angle_beta   90.00
_cell.angle_gamma   90.00
#
_symmetry.space_group_name_H-M   'P 1'
#
loop_
_entity.id
_entity.type
_entity.pdbx_description
1 polymer ?
#
loop_
_entity_poly.entity_id
_entity_poly.type
_entity_poly.pdbx_seq_one_letter_code
_entity_poly.pdbx_strand_id
1 'polypeptide(L)'
;MKNIFFISKINYSVLIIFACILFIKTNPSSAEKKLTLNFEQTKVILQGNFIQGGLVRGKIFPDKEIKFENRILRKDTNGNFVIGFGRDYKENAYFELKIHDKKWLKKSFKITKRKYNTQIINGLQKKMVTPPKSFYDRINRENKSIKLIRNLNSDINYVFQEFIWPNKGIISGVFGSQRILNGKPRRPHYGVDIAAKNGSPVLSPTDSIVRMAENDLYFTGGTIMLDHGHGVISVYSHLSKIKVNVGDKVLKGQKIAEVGSTGRSTGPHLDWRINWFNQRLDPALLINE
;
A
#
# COMPACT_ATOMS: atom_id res chain seq x y z
N MET A 1 25.32 7.47 83.53
CA MET A 1 25.88 7.96 82.26
C MET A 1 25.81 6.80 81.32
N LYS A 2 24.75 6.73 80.45
CA LYS A 2 24.54 5.70 79.48
C LYS A 2 24.41 6.37 78.09
N ASN A 3 25.38 6.16 77.23
CA ASN A 3 25.32 6.62 75.81
C ASN A 3 24.46 5.67 75.00
N ILE A 4 23.45 6.22 74.39
CA ILE A 4 22.58 5.51 73.47
C ILE A 4 22.96 5.95 72.01
N PHE A 5 23.55 4.98 71.30
CA PHE A 5 23.84 5.13 69.85
C PHE A 5 22.54 4.89 69.06
N PHE A 6 22.11 5.89 68.33
CA PHE A 6 21.02 5.77 67.31
C PHE A 6 21.64 5.34 65.96
N ILE A 7 21.33 4.13 65.52
CA ILE A 7 21.70 3.65 64.19
C ILE A 7 20.55 3.98 63.25
N SER A 8 20.77 4.92 62.33
CA SER A 8 19.82 5.23 61.25
C SER A 8 19.85 4.13 60.19
N LYS A 9 18.68 3.51 59.94
CA LYS A 9 18.50 2.56 58.84
C LYS A 9 18.46 3.32 57.53
N ILE A 10 19.45 3.12 56.66
CA ILE A 10 19.45 3.58 55.28
C ILE A 10 18.62 2.57 54.45
N ASN A 11 17.47 2.98 53.98
CA ASN A 11 16.66 2.23 53.03
C ASN A 11 17.26 2.40 51.62
N TYR A 12 17.88 1.36 51.08
CA TYR A 12 18.26 1.28 49.67
C TYR A 12 17.03 0.87 48.86
N SER A 13 16.33 1.85 48.26
CA SER A 13 15.37 1.59 47.20
C SER A 13 16.13 1.22 45.93
N VAL A 14 16.15 -0.06 45.58
CA VAL A 14 16.69 -0.55 44.32
C VAL A 14 15.75 -0.15 43.21
N LEU A 15 16.14 0.86 42.46
CA LEU A 15 15.44 1.29 41.24
C LEU A 15 15.76 0.30 40.12
N ILE A 16 14.92 -0.69 39.90
CA ILE A 16 15.02 -1.59 38.74
C ILE A 16 14.58 -0.81 37.51
N ILE A 17 15.53 -0.29 36.76
CA ILE A 17 15.28 0.29 35.41
C ILE A 17 15.06 -0.88 34.45
N PHE A 18 13.82 -1.18 34.14
CA PHE A 18 13.49 -2.05 33.02
C PHE A 18 13.83 -1.31 31.71
N ALA A 19 15.03 -1.58 31.19
CA ALA A 19 15.37 -1.19 29.83
C ALA A 19 14.56 -2.06 28.86
N CYS A 20 13.41 -1.56 28.41
CA CYS A 20 12.73 -2.12 27.25
C CYS A 20 13.64 -1.91 26.03
N ILE A 21 14.44 -2.90 25.70
CA ILE A 21 15.13 -2.98 24.41
C ILE A 21 14.05 -3.27 23.37
N LEU A 22 13.54 -2.21 22.76
CA LEU A 22 12.75 -2.30 21.55
C LEU A 22 13.66 -2.88 20.45
N PHE A 23 13.56 -4.18 20.20
CA PHE A 23 14.03 -4.78 18.97
C PHE A 23 13.20 -4.22 17.83
N ILE A 24 13.62 -3.09 17.27
CA ILE A 24 13.17 -2.67 15.95
C ILE A 24 13.72 -3.73 14.99
N LYS A 25 12.91 -4.74 14.67
CA LYS A 25 13.17 -5.58 13.51
C LYS A 25 13.03 -4.68 12.30
N THR A 26 14.11 -4.07 11.87
CA THR A 26 14.24 -3.51 10.53
C THR A 26 13.99 -4.66 9.59
N ASN A 27 12.85 -4.65 8.89
CA ASN A 27 12.71 -5.49 7.72
C ASN A 27 13.88 -5.13 6.80
N PRO A 28 14.65 -6.11 6.30
CA PRO A 28 15.71 -5.79 5.36
C PRO A 28 15.07 -5.02 4.21
N SER A 29 15.49 -3.79 3.99
CA SER A 29 15.22 -3.05 2.77
C SER A 29 15.58 -4.00 1.63
N SER A 30 14.59 -4.50 0.90
CA SER A 30 14.88 -5.37 -0.23
C SER A 30 15.48 -4.48 -1.30
N ALA A 31 16.81 -4.53 -1.44
CA ALA A 31 17.49 -3.77 -2.48
C ALA A 31 16.79 -4.01 -3.82
N GLU A 32 16.45 -2.92 -4.52
CA GLU A 32 15.81 -3.00 -5.83
C GLU A 32 16.63 -3.91 -6.76
N LYS A 33 16.00 -4.98 -7.22
CA LYS A 33 16.64 -5.95 -8.11
C LYS A 33 16.47 -5.52 -9.56
N LYS A 34 17.55 -5.61 -10.35
CA LYS A 34 17.52 -5.44 -11.81
C LYS A 34 17.55 -6.78 -12.49
N LEU A 35 16.67 -6.99 -13.48
CA LEU A 35 16.60 -8.20 -14.29
C LEU A 35 16.51 -7.81 -15.77
N THR A 36 17.27 -8.47 -16.64
CA THR A 36 17.17 -8.30 -18.09
C THR A 36 16.67 -9.59 -18.72
N LEU A 37 15.61 -9.47 -19.51
CA LEU A 37 15.08 -10.56 -20.33
C LEU A 37 15.40 -10.26 -21.80
N ASN A 38 16.15 -11.15 -22.44
CA ASN A 38 16.50 -11.00 -23.84
C ASN A 38 15.54 -11.83 -24.71
N PHE A 39 14.91 -11.20 -25.70
CA PHE A 39 14.03 -11.82 -26.68
C PHE A 39 14.58 -11.52 -28.08
N GLU A 40 15.36 -12.42 -28.66
CA GLU A 40 16.02 -12.16 -29.96
C GLU A 40 16.67 -10.76 -29.98
N GLN A 41 16.20 -9.84 -30.80
CA GLN A 41 16.73 -8.47 -30.91
C GLN A 41 16.11 -7.47 -29.89
N THR A 42 15.18 -7.92 -29.03
CA THR A 42 14.48 -7.06 -28.05
C THR A 42 14.95 -7.35 -26.65
N LYS A 43 15.22 -6.28 -25.87
CA LYS A 43 15.55 -6.37 -24.45
C LYS A 43 14.41 -5.80 -23.63
N VAL A 44 14.04 -6.50 -22.56
CA VAL A 44 13.14 -6.02 -21.51
C VAL A 44 13.95 -5.90 -20.23
N ILE A 45 14.13 -4.69 -19.76
CA ILE A 45 14.85 -4.40 -18.52
C ILE A 45 13.79 -4.16 -17.44
N LEU A 46 13.92 -4.82 -16.31
CA LEU A 46 13.02 -4.75 -15.17
C LEU A 46 13.80 -4.29 -13.94
N GLN A 47 13.25 -3.36 -13.16
CA GLN A 47 13.84 -2.87 -11.92
C GLN A 47 12.76 -2.69 -10.85
N GLY A 48 13.01 -3.17 -9.64
CA GLY A 48 12.10 -3.04 -8.51
C GLY A 48 12.04 -4.27 -7.61
N ASN A 49 10.93 -4.45 -6.93
CA ASN A 49 10.73 -5.47 -5.90
C ASN A 49 10.06 -6.72 -6.47
N PHE A 50 10.85 -7.76 -6.80
CA PHE A 50 10.38 -9.06 -7.31
C PHE A 50 9.87 -9.96 -6.17
N ILE A 51 8.92 -9.45 -5.38
CA ILE A 51 8.37 -10.08 -4.19
C ILE A 51 6.85 -9.88 -4.14
N GLN A 52 6.13 -10.71 -3.44
CA GLN A 52 4.69 -10.50 -3.19
C GLN A 52 4.44 -9.11 -2.57
N GLY A 53 3.53 -8.34 -3.14
CA GLY A 53 3.29 -6.93 -2.83
C GLY A 53 4.14 -5.94 -3.62
N GLY A 54 5.12 -6.40 -4.40
CA GLY A 54 6.07 -5.53 -5.11
C GLY A 54 5.51 -4.89 -6.37
N LEU A 55 6.03 -3.70 -6.69
CA LEU A 55 5.94 -3.05 -7.99
C LEU A 55 7.29 -3.15 -8.68
N VAL A 56 7.26 -3.39 -9.99
CA VAL A 56 8.44 -3.40 -10.86
C VAL A 56 8.20 -2.45 -12.02
N ARG A 57 9.16 -1.56 -12.25
CA ARG A 57 9.25 -0.71 -13.43
C ARG A 57 10.00 -1.45 -14.52
N GLY A 58 9.52 -1.37 -15.74
CA GLY A 58 10.13 -2.03 -16.90
C GLY A 58 10.38 -1.05 -18.04
N LYS A 59 11.35 -1.39 -18.89
CA LYS A 59 11.63 -0.71 -20.15
C LYS A 59 11.87 -1.74 -21.23
N ILE A 60 11.27 -1.53 -22.39
CA ILE A 60 11.45 -2.38 -23.58
C ILE A 60 12.12 -1.60 -24.70
N PHE A 61 13.09 -2.22 -25.38
CA PHE A 61 13.78 -1.65 -26.53
C PHE A 61 14.23 -2.76 -27.51
N PRO A 62 14.01 -2.61 -28.82
CA PRO A 62 13.11 -1.64 -29.46
C PRO A 62 11.65 -1.84 -29.04
N ASP A 63 10.79 -0.87 -29.35
CA ASP A 63 9.37 -0.95 -28.97
C ASP A 63 8.66 -2.10 -29.67
N LYS A 64 8.00 -2.94 -28.89
CA LYS A 64 7.21 -4.10 -29.31
C LYS A 64 5.98 -4.25 -28.42
N GLU A 65 4.94 -4.91 -28.90
CA GLU A 65 3.81 -5.27 -28.07
C GLU A 65 4.22 -6.33 -27.04
N ILE A 66 3.93 -6.08 -25.76
CA ILE A 66 4.29 -6.95 -24.64
C ILE A 66 3.08 -7.21 -23.77
N LYS A 67 2.94 -8.46 -23.31
CA LYS A 67 1.93 -8.88 -22.34
C LYS A 67 2.59 -9.32 -21.03
N PHE A 68 1.93 -9.00 -19.95
CA PHE A 68 2.21 -9.58 -18.64
C PHE A 68 0.96 -10.31 -18.15
N GLU A 69 1.05 -11.61 -17.88
CA GLU A 69 -0.07 -12.43 -17.43
C GLU A 69 -1.35 -12.20 -18.26
N ASN A 70 -1.28 -12.30 -19.56
CA ASN A 70 -2.36 -12.09 -20.54
C ASN A 70 -2.86 -10.63 -20.69
N ARG A 71 -2.28 -9.67 -19.95
CA ARG A 71 -2.61 -8.25 -20.09
C ARG A 71 -1.62 -7.57 -21.03
N ILE A 72 -2.10 -6.95 -22.09
CA ILE A 72 -1.30 -6.02 -22.91
C ILE A 72 -0.92 -4.84 -22.01
N LEU A 73 0.38 -4.55 -21.92
CA LEU A 73 0.89 -3.47 -21.10
C LEU A 73 0.83 -2.14 -21.85
N ARG A 74 0.37 -1.09 -21.16
CA ARG A 74 0.59 0.28 -21.58
C ARG A 74 2.06 0.63 -21.42
N LYS A 75 2.61 1.32 -22.39
CA LYS A 75 3.97 1.87 -22.36
C LYS A 75 3.90 3.37 -22.64
N ASP A 76 4.83 4.12 -22.08
CA ASP A 76 5.05 5.50 -22.50
C ASP A 76 5.84 5.56 -23.82
N THR A 77 6.09 6.76 -24.32
CA THR A 77 6.84 7.01 -25.57
C THR A 77 8.29 6.53 -25.52
N ASN A 78 8.86 6.30 -24.32
CA ASN A 78 10.19 5.79 -24.10
C ASN A 78 10.23 4.27 -23.90
N GLY A 79 9.09 3.57 -24.04
CA GLY A 79 8.95 2.14 -23.80
C GLY A 79 8.89 1.73 -22.32
N ASN A 80 8.69 2.68 -21.41
CA ASN A 80 8.54 2.38 -19.98
C ASN A 80 7.14 1.85 -19.67
N PHE A 81 7.07 0.90 -18.72
CA PHE A 81 5.84 0.29 -18.23
C PHE A 81 5.98 -0.13 -16.76
N VAL A 82 4.89 -0.54 -16.14
CA VAL A 82 4.90 -1.10 -14.79
C VAL A 82 4.11 -2.40 -14.71
N ILE A 83 4.52 -3.26 -13.76
CA ILE A 83 3.80 -4.47 -13.37
C ILE A 83 3.77 -4.58 -11.85
N GLY A 84 2.76 -5.24 -11.32
CA GLY A 84 2.60 -5.41 -9.87
C GLY A 84 2.25 -6.84 -9.48
N PHE A 85 2.76 -7.29 -8.34
CA PHE A 85 2.54 -8.62 -7.79
C PHE A 85 1.68 -8.53 -6.54
N GLY A 86 0.47 -9.08 -6.58
CA GLY A 86 -0.41 -9.10 -5.42
C GLY A 86 0.15 -9.90 -4.24
N ARG A 87 -0.52 -9.79 -3.09
CA ARG A 87 -0.15 -10.45 -1.84
C ARG A 87 0.08 -11.96 -1.98
N ASP A 88 -0.79 -12.63 -2.73
CA ASP A 88 -0.79 -14.08 -2.89
C ASP A 88 -0.34 -14.48 -4.31
N TYR A 89 0.50 -13.62 -4.94
CA TYR A 89 1.01 -13.89 -6.28
C TYR A 89 1.84 -15.17 -6.32
N LYS A 90 1.71 -15.94 -7.41
CA LYS A 90 2.44 -17.20 -7.62
C LYS A 90 3.95 -16.97 -7.74
N GLU A 91 4.74 -18.01 -7.51
CA GLU A 91 6.21 -17.93 -7.54
C GLU A 91 6.79 -17.58 -8.93
N ASN A 92 6.12 -18.00 -10.00
CA ASN A 92 6.58 -17.76 -11.36
C ASN A 92 5.67 -16.77 -12.08
N ALA A 93 6.25 -15.67 -12.55
CA ALA A 93 5.65 -14.71 -13.44
C ALA A 93 6.21 -14.88 -14.86
N TYR A 94 5.49 -14.37 -15.86
CA TYR A 94 5.98 -14.42 -17.22
C TYR A 94 5.58 -13.21 -18.06
N PHE A 95 6.44 -12.87 -19.01
CA PHE A 95 6.16 -11.96 -20.11
C PHE A 95 5.99 -12.74 -21.41
N GLU A 96 5.18 -12.19 -22.29
CA GLU A 96 5.05 -12.60 -23.67
C GLU A 96 5.30 -11.40 -24.57
N LEU A 97 6.29 -11.53 -25.46
CA LEU A 97 6.65 -10.51 -26.44
C LEU A 97 6.15 -10.94 -27.82
N LYS A 98 5.45 -10.03 -28.51
CA LYS A 98 5.02 -10.24 -29.89
C LYS A 98 6.20 -10.10 -30.86
N ILE A 99 6.54 -11.15 -31.59
CA ILE A 99 7.64 -11.16 -32.57
C ILE A 99 7.09 -10.90 -33.97
N HIS A 100 6.02 -11.59 -34.32
CA HIS A 100 5.27 -11.48 -35.58
C HIS A 100 3.76 -11.52 -35.29
N ASP A 101 2.92 -11.26 -36.25
CA ASP A 101 1.47 -11.06 -36.10
C ASP A 101 0.72 -12.08 -35.23
N LYS A 102 1.17 -13.34 -35.23
CA LYS A 102 0.57 -14.42 -34.41
C LYS A 102 1.55 -15.11 -33.47
N LYS A 103 2.84 -14.72 -33.46
CA LYS A 103 3.88 -15.41 -32.67
C LYS A 103 4.29 -14.60 -31.45
N TRP A 104 4.15 -15.21 -30.27
CA TRP A 104 4.55 -14.67 -28.99
C TRP A 104 5.67 -15.51 -28.39
N LEU A 105 6.74 -14.86 -27.96
CA LEU A 105 7.80 -15.50 -27.16
C LEU A 105 7.52 -15.29 -25.68
N LYS A 106 7.60 -16.36 -24.92
CA LYS A 106 7.37 -16.36 -23.48
C LYS A 106 8.68 -16.49 -22.72
N LYS A 107 8.87 -15.64 -21.70
CA LYS A 107 9.96 -15.76 -20.72
C LYS A 107 9.42 -15.59 -19.32
N SER A 108 9.87 -16.46 -18.42
CA SER A 108 9.46 -16.45 -17.00
C SER A 108 10.58 -15.96 -16.09
N PHE A 109 10.20 -15.50 -14.92
CA PHE A 109 11.08 -15.09 -13.84
C PHE A 109 10.42 -15.34 -12.48
N LYS A 110 11.22 -15.38 -11.42
CA LYS A 110 10.75 -15.75 -10.07
C LYS A 110 10.33 -14.55 -9.26
N ILE A 111 9.26 -14.74 -8.48
CA ILE A 111 8.74 -13.83 -7.48
C ILE A 111 8.94 -14.45 -6.10
N THR A 112 9.56 -13.72 -5.19
CA THR A 112 9.79 -14.18 -3.82
C THR A 112 8.48 -14.16 -3.03
N LYS A 113 8.15 -15.28 -2.40
CA LYS A 113 7.02 -15.37 -1.48
C LYS A 113 7.33 -14.68 -0.15
N ARG A 114 6.29 -14.16 0.50
CA ARG A 114 6.38 -13.54 1.84
C ARG A 114 5.60 -14.37 2.86
N LYS A 115 6.07 -14.33 4.10
CA LYS A 115 5.30 -14.78 5.26
C LYS A 115 4.56 -13.57 5.85
N TYR A 116 3.29 -13.75 6.17
CA TYR A 116 2.42 -12.70 6.70
C TYR A 116 1.92 -13.07 8.08
N ASN A 117 1.95 -12.13 9.01
CA ASN A 117 1.44 -12.30 10.36
C ASN A 117 -0.09 -12.21 10.40
N THR A 118 -0.68 -12.72 11.48
CA THR A 118 -2.11 -12.52 11.78
C THR A 118 -2.25 -11.35 12.74
N GLN A 119 -3.15 -10.41 12.43
CA GLN A 119 -3.50 -9.25 13.26
C GLN A 119 -4.92 -9.44 13.79
N ILE A 120 -5.07 -9.45 15.12
CA ILE A 120 -6.36 -9.54 15.81
C ILE A 120 -6.77 -8.11 16.21
N ILE A 121 -7.96 -7.68 15.78
CA ILE A 121 -8.50 -6.35 16.06
C ILE A 121 -9.86 -6.53 16.73
N ASN A 122 -10.00 -6.04 17.95
CA ASN A 122 -11.23 -6.05 18.73
C ASN A 122 -11.77 -4.62 18.92
N GLY A 123 -12.98 -4.50 19.46
CA GLY A 123 -13.61 -3.19 19.76
C GLY A 123 -14.26 -2.51 18.55
N LEU A 124 -14.33 -3.18 17.39
CA LEU A 124 -15.07 -2.66 16.23
C LEU A 124 -16.57 -2.76 16.43
N GLN A 125 -17.34 -1.77 15.99
CA GLN A 125 -18.79 -1.83 15.99
C GLN A 125 -19.28 -3.05 15.21
N LYS A 126 -20.25 -3.82 15.76
CA LYS A 126 -20.77 -5.06 15.15
C LYS A 126 -21.22 -4.87 13.71
N LYS A 127 -21.89 -3.75 13.37
CA LYS A 127 -22.33 -3.40 12.01
C LYS A 127 -21.16 -3.23 11.02
N MET A 128 -19.98 -2.84 11.49
CA MET A 128 -18.78 -2.67 10.65
C MET A 128 -18.06 -4.01 10.37
N VAL A 129 -18.28 -5.01 11.21
CA VAL A 129 -17.74 -6.36 11.02
C VAL A 129 -18.72 -7.26 10.26
N THR A 130 -20.02 -7.14 10.59
CA THR A 130 -21.11 -7.86 9.94
C THR A 130 -22.23 -6.86 9.62
N PRO A 131 -22.20 -6.24 8.42
CA PRO A 131 -23.20 -5.26 8.04
C PRO A 131 -24.63 -5.83 8.06
N PRO A 132 -25.62 -5.05 8.50
CA PRO A 132 -27.04 -5.38 8.28
C PRO A 132 -27.35 -5.41 6.76
N LYS A 133 -28.33 -6.23 6.38
CA LYS A 133 -28.75 -6.37 4.96
C LYS A 133 -29.13 -5.03 4.32
N SER A 134 -29.71 -4.10 5.09
CA SER A 134 -30.09 -2.75 4.64
C SER A 134 -28.93 -1.93 4.07
N PHE A 135 -27.67 -2.25 4.41
CA PHE A 135 -26.50 -1.55 3.87
C PHE A 135 -25.88 -2.24 2.64
N TYR A 136 -26.34 -3.42 2.23
CA TYR A 136 -25.71 -4.17 1.14
C TYR A 136 -25.73 -3.42 -0.19
N ASP A 137 -26.84 -2.76 -0.54
CA ASP A 137 -26.94 -2.00 -1.80
C ASP A 137 -25.97 -0.80 -1.81
N ARG A 138 -25.86 -0.08 -0.68
CA ARG A 138 -24.86 0.98 -0.52
C ARG A 138 -23.44 0.42 -0.70
N ILE A 139 -23.09 -0.63 0.03
CA ILE A 139 -21.77 -1.27 -0.03
C ILE A 139 -21.45 -1.76 -1.44
N ASN A 140 -22.43 -2.32 -2.15
CA ASN A 140 -22.26 -2.82 -3.51
C ASN A 140 -22.00 -1.67 -4.51
N ARG A 141 -22.76 -0.56 -4.41
CA ARG A 141 -22.53 0.65 -5.23
C ARG A 141 -21.12 1.22 -5.00
N GLU A 142 -20.73 1.41 -3.74
CA GLU A 142 -19.41 1.92 -3.36
C GLU A 142 -18.29 1.01 -3.88
N ASN A 143 -18.40 -0.31 -3.72
CA ASN A 143 -17.42 -1.27 -4.23
C ASN A 143 -17.33 -1.25 -5.76
N LYS A 144 -18.45 -1.05 -6.48
CA LYS A 144 -18.48 -0.92 -7.95
C LYS A 144 -17.70 0.32 -8.39
N SER A 145 -17.93 1.48 -7.77
CA SER A 145 -17.23 2.73 -8.07
C SER A 145 -15.72 2.60 -7.80
N ILE A 146 -15.32 2.07 -6.65
CA ILE A 146 -13.92 1.79 -6.32
C ILE A 146 -13.29 0.83 -7.34
N LYS A 147 -14.01 -0.20 -7.78
CA LYS A 147 -13.51 -1.17 -8.77
C LYS A 147 -13.30 -0.54 -10.14
N LEU A 148 -14.19 0.35 -10.57
CA LEU A 148 -14.06 1.09 -11.83
C LEU A 148 -12.79 1.94 -11.82
N ILE A 149 -12.56 2.73 -10.76
CA ILE A 149 -11.37 3.57 -10.63
C ILE A 149 -10.08 2.74 -10.61
N ARG A 150 -10.05 1.62 -9.88
CA ARG A 150 -8.88 0.73 -9.86
C ARG A 150 -8.53 0.11 -11.21
N ASN A 151 -9.49 0.02 -12.12
CA ASN A 151 -9.26 -0.51 -13.47
C ASN A 151 -8.88 0.56 -14.49
N LEU A 152 -8.75 1.83 -14.09
CA LEU A 152 -8.26 2.88 -14.97
C LEU A 152 -6.84 2.52 -15.47
N ASN A 153 -6.61 2.79 -16.74
CA ASN A 153 -5.32 2.63 -17.40
C ASN A 153 -4.99 3.93 -18.13
N SER A 154 -4.77 5.00 -17.37
CA SER A 154 -4.53 6.34 -17.87
C SER A 154 -3.13 6.50 -18.45
N ASP A 155 -2.99 7.42 -19.41
CA ASP A 155 -1.75 7.75 -20.08
C ASP A 155 -1.04 8.91 -19.39
N ILE A 156 -0.72 8.72 -18.11
CA ILE A 156 0.07 9.63 -17.29
C ILE A 156 1.23 8.87 -16.67
N ASN A 157 2.36 9.55 -16.45
CA ASN A 157 3.64 8.91 -16.16
C ASN A 157 4.12 9.16 -14.72
N TYR A 158 3.22 9.55 -13.80
CA TYR A 158 3.60 9.88 -12.43
C TYR A 158 4.08 8.66 -11.62
N VAL A 159 3.67 7.46 -12.00
CA VAL A 159 4.14 6.20 -11.39
C VAL A 159 5.65 5.99 -11.51
N PHE A 160 6.33 6.68 -12.45
CA PHE A 160 7.78 6.60 -12.62
C PHE A 160 8.55 7.57 -11.73
N GLN A 161 7.87 8.52 -11.06
CA GLN A 161 8.46 9.38 -10.05
C GLN A 161 8.72 8.62 -8.75
N GLU A 162 9.53 9.21 -7.86
CA GLU A 162 9.73 8.71 -6.50
C GLU A 162 8.52 8.99 -5.64
N PHE A 163 8.13 8.01 -4.84
CA PHE A 163 7.06 8.11 -3.85
C PHE A 163 7.62 8.53 -2.48
N ILE A 164 6.86 9.33 -1.74
CA ILE A 164 7.12 9.68 -0.35
C ILE A 164 6.02 9.12 0.56
N TRP A 165 6.32 9.01 1.86
CA TRP A 165 5.30 8.70 2.85
C TRP A 165 4.21 9.78 2.89
N PRO A 166 2.91 9.41 2.83
CA PRO A 166 1.82 10.39 2.85
C PRO A 166 1.60 11.00 4.23
N ASN A 167 2.16 10.41 5.28
CA ASN A 167 2.13 10.91 6.66
C ASN A 167 3.34 10.39 7.44
N LYS A 168 3.84 11.16 8.42
CA LYS A 168 5.00 10.83 9.26
C LYS A 168 4.64 10.12 10.58
N GLY A 169 3.46 9.51 10.66
CA GLY A 169 3.01 8.77 11.85
C GLY A 169 3.71 7.41 12.02
N ILE A 170 3.29 6.67 13.04
CA ILE A 170 3.86 5.36 13.39
C ILE A 170 3.13 4.27 12.58
N ILE A 171 3.85 3.34 11.99
CA ILE A 171 3.28 2.19 11.31
C ILE A 171 2.62 1.26 12.34
N SER A 172 1.30 1.21 12.34
CA SER A 172 0.47 0.40 13.25
C SER A 172 -0.13 -0.84 12.60
N GLY A 173 -0.13 -0.91 11.27
CA GLY A 173 -0.57 -2.06 10.51
C GLY A 173 0.24 -2.22 9.23
N VAL A 174 0.72 -3.45 8.96
CA VAL A 174 1.56 -3.74 7.79
C VAL A 174 0.79 -4.48 6.71
N PHE A 175 1.21 -4.28 5.46
CA PHE A 175 0.64 -4.97 4.31
C PHE A 175 0.68 -6.50 4.46
N GLY A 176 -0.38 -7.15 4.03
CA GLY A 176 -0.46 -8.60 3.91
C GLY A 176 -0.91 -9.32 5.19
N SER A 177 -0.95 -8.66 6.35
CA SER A 177 -1.38 -9.26 7.60
C SER A 177 -2.79 -9.85 7.47
N GLN A 178 -2.97 -11.13 7.84
CA GLN A 178 -4.29 -11.75 7.95
C GLN A 178 -5.06 -11.06 9.08
N ARG A 179 -6.30 -10.62 8.83
CA ARG A 179 -7.11 -9.93 9.84
C ARG A 179 -8.18 -10.82 10.45
N ILE A 180 -8.26 -10.81 11.79
CA ILE A 180 -9.36 -11.35 12.58
C ILE A 180 -10.03 -10.15 13.28
N LEU A 181 -11.27 -9.82 12.88
CA LEU A 181 -12.02 -8.66 13.38
C LEU A 181 -13.12 -9.14 14.35
N ASN A 182 -13.03 -8.77 15.63
CA ASN A 182 -13.95 -9.23 16.67
C ASN A 182 -14.15 -10.75 16.62
N GLY A 183 -13.05 -11.53 16.54
CA GLY A 183 -13.06 -12.99 16.45
C GLY A 183 -13.42 -13.57 15.08
N LYS A 184 -13.79 -12.76 14.07
CA LYS A 184 -14.18 -13.25 12.74
C LYS A 184 -13.05 -13.08 11.72
N PRO A 185 -12.57 -14.13 11.03
CA PRO A 185 -11.63 -14.02 9.94
C PRO A 185 -12.18 -13.12 8.83
N ARG A 186 -11.35 -12.22 8.32
CA ARG A 186 -11.65 -11.27 7.26
C ARG A 186 -10.53 -11.25 6.22
N ARG A 187 -10.76 -10.52 5.12
CA ARG A 187 -9.71 -10.33 4.10
C ARG A 187 -8.44 -9.75 4.72
N PRO A 188 -7.26 -10.11 4.22
CA PRO A 188 -6.00 -9.53 4.67
C PRO A 188 -5.99 -8.01 4.59
N HIS A 189 -5.08 -7.40 5.32
CA HIS A 189 -4.79 -5.98 5.18
C HIS A 189 -4.05 -5.71 3.89
N TYR A 190 -4.63 -4.90 3.01
CA TYR A 190 -4.07 -4.62 1.69
C TYR A 190 -3.45 -3.21 1.60
N GLY A 191 -2.86 -2.74 2.68
CA GLY A 191 -2.23 -1.44 2.80
C GLY A 191 -1.33 -1.35 4.02
N VAL A 192 -0.98 -0.13 4.36
CA VAL A 192 -0.23 0.22 5.58
C VAL A 192 -1.11 1.16 6.41
N ASP A 193 -1.29 0.85 7.70
CA ASP A 193 -1.95 1.74 8.64
C ASP A 193 -0.88 2.63 9.32
N ILE A 194 -1.05 3.94 9.24
CA ILE A 194 -0.15 4.95 9.81
C ILE A 194 -0.92 5.67 10.93
N ALA A 195 -0.64 5.32 12.18
CA ALA A 195 -1.25 5.97 13.35
C ALA A 195 -0.72 7.40 13.48
N ALA A 196 -1.63 8.37 13.54
CA ALA A 196 -1.32 9.78 13.67
C ALA A 196 -2.48 10.52 14.35
N LYS A 197 -2.22 11.70 14.91
CA LYS A 197 -3.26 12.52 15.54
C LYS A 197 -4.35 12.89 14.53
N ASN A 198 -5.61 12.94 15.00
CA ASN A 198 -6.72 13.46 14.19
C ASN A 198 -6.38 14.87 13.70
N GLY A 199 -6.64 15.15 12.41
CA GLY A 199 -6.29 16.42 11.77
C GLY A 199 -4.85 16.50 11.24
N SER A 200 -3.98 15.49 11.48
CA SER A 200 -2.63 15.43 10.91
C SER A 200 -2.70 15.47 9.39
N PRO A 201 -1.75 16.14 8.69
CA PRO A 201 -1.78 16.27 7.24
C PRO A 201 -1.59 14.92 6.53
N VAL A 202 -2.37 14.70 5.47
CA VAL A 202 -2.17 13.63 4.49
C VAL A 202 -1.69 14.27 3.22
N LEU A 203 -0.54 13.80 2.71
CA LEU A 203 0.15 14.35 1.53
C LEU A 203 -0.01 13.42 0.33
N SER A 204 0.01 13.98 -0.88
CA SER A 204 0.16 13.19 -2.10
C SER A 204 1.57 12.60 -2.15
N PRO A 205 1.75 11.28 -2.37
CA PRO A 205 3.07 10.64 -2.35
C PRO A 205 3.91 10.96 -3.59
N THR A 206 3.26 11.29 -4.69
CA THR A 206 3.83 11.72 -5.97
C THR A 206 2.78 12.55 -6.71
N ASP A 207 3.10 13.13 -7.85
CA ASP A 207 2.10 13.78 -8.70
C ASP A 207 0.97 12.80 -9.04
N SER A 208 -0.26 13.29 -9.17
CA SER A 208 -1.42 12.43 -9.43
C SER A 208 -2.65 13.22 -9.86
N ILE A 209 -3.66 12.47 -10.33
CA ILE A 209 -5.01 13.00 -10.60
C ILE A 209 -5.99 12.40 -9.61
N VAL A 210 -6.81 13.24 -8.97
CA VAL A 210 -7.87 12.80 -8.06
C VAL A 210 -8.99 12.12 -8.86
N ARG A 211 -9.28 10.85 -8.55
CA ARG A 211 -10.36 10.09 -9.20
C ARG A 211 -11.55 9.80 -8.28
N MET A 212 -11.36 9.94 -6.98
CA MET A 212 -12.42 9.86 -5.96
C MET A 212 -12.10 10.80 -4.81
N ALA A 213 -13.12 11.46 -4.29
CA ALA A 213 -13.07 12.32 -3.09
C ALA A 213 -14.44 12.21 -2.40
N GLU A 214 -14.62 11.18 -1.55
CA GLU A 214 -15.87 10.82 -0.89
C GLU A 214 -15.74 10.98 0.62
N ASN A 215 -16.67 11.68 1.27
CA ASN A 215 -16.57 11.96 2.71
C ASN A 215 -17.06 10.81 3.58
N ASP A 216 -17.92 9.91 3.08
CA ASP A 216 -18.59 8.89 3.90
C ASP A 216 -18.85 7.60 3.12
N LEU A 217 -17.79 6.83 2.81
CA LEU A 217 -17.96 5.45 2.37
C LEU A 217 -18.14 4.53 3.58
N TYR A 218 -19.01 3.53 3.47
CA TYR A 218 -19.43 2.68 4.57
C TYR A 218 -18.27 2.07 5.38
N PHE A 219 -17.27 1.51 4.70
CA PHE A 219 -16.12 0.89 5.38
C PHE A 219 -14.92 1.83 5.54
N THR A 220 -14.67 2.67 4.58
CA THR A 220 -13.44 3.47 4.51
C THR A 220 -13.63 4.91 4.99
N GLY A 221 -14.90 5.32 5.24
CA GLY A 221 -15.20 6.69 5.64
C GLY A 221 -14.75 7.71 4.61
N GLY A 222 -14.17 8.80 5.05
CA GLY A 222 -13.54 9.78 4.17
C GLY A 222 -12.45 9.12 3.34
N THR A 223 -12.60 9.18 2.01
CA THR A 223 -11.77 8.38 1.09
C THR A 223 -11.34 9.20 -0.12
N ILE A 224 -10.05 9.17 -0.43
CA ILE A 224 -9.48 9.69 -1.68
C ILE A 224 -8.88 8.53 -2.48
N MET A 225 -9.01 8.57 -3.81
CA MET A 225 -8.26 7.73 -4.73
C MET A 225 -7.53 8.59 -5.74
N LEU A 226 -6.21 8.36 -5.85
CA LEU A 226 -5.31 9.07 -6.76
C LEU A 226 -4.81 8.15 -7.86
N ASP A 227 -4.80 8.66 -9.08
CA ASP A 227 -4.32 7.98 -10.29
C ASP A 227 -2.90 8.45 -10.60
N HIS A 228 -1.97 7.50 -10.68
CA HIS A 228 -0.55 7.73 -10.99
C HIS A 228 -0.18 7.28 -12.41
N GLY A 229 -1.15 6.78 -13.16
CA GLY A 229 -0.97 6.24 -14.51
C GLY A 229 -0.64 4.76 -14.57
N HIS A 230 -0.68 4.20 -15.78
CA HIS A 230 -0.32 2.81 -16.07
C HIS A 230 -1.04 1.76 -15.20
N GLY A 231 -2.26 2.07 -14.71
CA GLY A 231 -3.04 1.19 -13.85
C GLY A 231 -2.68 1.26 -12.35
N VAL A 232 -1.86 2.22 -11.94
CA VAL A 232 -1.45 2.40 -10.53
C VAL A 232 -2.34 3.44 -9.86
N ILE A 233 -3.06 3.00 -8.82
CA ILE A 233 -3.99 3.81 -8.03
C ILE A 233 -3.62 3.71 -6.55
N SER A 234 -3.50 4.85 -5.87
CA SER A 234 -3.42 4.89 -4.40
C SER A 234 -4.77 5.21 -3.77
N VAL A 235 -4.97 4.76 -2.53
CA VAL A 235 -6.21 4.94 -1.76
C VAL A 235 -5.85 5.41 -0.35
N TYR A 236 -6.59 6.38 0.15
CA TYR A 236 -6.45 7.01 1.47
C TYR A 236 -7.78 6.91 2.17
N SER A 237 -7.83 6.27 3.32
CA SER A 237 -9.08 6.00 4.05
C SER A 237 -9.06 6.55 5.46
N HIS A 238 -10.24 6.59 6.08
CA HIS A 238 -10.51 7.06 7.45
C HIS A 238 -10.25 8.56 7.65
N LEU A 239 -10.29 9.34 6.56
CA LEU A 239 -10.03 10.78 6.57
C LEU A 239 -11.11 11.55 7.35
N SER A 240 -10.68 12.57 8.10
CA SER A 240 -11.59 13.51 8.78
C SER A 240 -12.01 14.68 7.89
N LYS A 241 -11.13 15.08 6.96
CA LYS A 241 -11.39 16.19 6.04
C LYS A 241 -10.67 15.98 4.72
N ILE A 242 -11.38 16.16 3.62
CA ILE A 242 -10.85 16.12 2.25
C ILE A 242 -10.63 17.57 1.78
N LYS A 243 -9.53 17.84 1.07
CA LYS A 243 -9.12 19.18 0.63
C LYS A 243 -8.95 19.30 -0.89
N VAL A 244 -9.39 18.29 -1.62
CA VAL A 244 -9.28 18.20 -3.08
C VAL A 244 -10.58 17.71 -3.68
N ASN A 245 -10.79 17.97 -4.95
CA ASN A 245 -11.97 17.56 -5.72
C ASN A 245 -11.59 16.54 -6.80
N VAL A 246 -12.56 15.76 -7.26
CA VAL A 246 -12.37 14.86 -8.40
C VAL A 246 -11.97 15.66 -9.64
N GLY A 247 -10.92 15.22 -10.31
CA GLY A 247 -10.32 15.89 -11.49
C GLY A 247 -9.11 16.75 -11.16
N ASP A 248 -8.89 17.14 -9.91
CA ASP A 248 -7.73 17.96 -9.53
C ASP A 248 -6.43 17.21 -9.85
N LYS A 249 -5.47 17.94 -10.42
CA LYS A 249 -4.06 17.55 -10.45
C LYS A 249 -3.43 17.97 -9.12
N VAL A 250 -2.82 17.02 -8.40
CA VAL A 250 -2.10 17.27 -7.16
C VAL A 250 -0.63 16.94 -7.32
N LEU A 251 0.23 17.73 -6.68
CA LEU A 251 1.68 17.59 -6.77
C LEU A 251 2.21 16.75 -5.60
N LYS A 252 3.37 16.13 -5.78
CA LYS A 252 4.12 15.42 -4.73
C LYS A 252 4.28 16.33 -3.50
N GLY A 253 3.90 15.82 -2.32
CA GLY A 253 3.98 16.58 -1.06
C GLY A 253 2.83 17.56 -0.81
N GLN A 254 1.91 17.76 -1.76
CA GLN A 254 0.73 18.60 -1.55
C GLN A 254 -0.20 17.97 -0.51
N LYS A 255 -0.70 18.78 0.45
CA LYS A 255 -1.72 18.36 1.42
C LYS A 255 -3.05 18.14 0.70
N ILE A 256 -3.55 16.89 0.75
CA ILE A 256 -4.80 16.46 0.10
C ILE A 256 -5.94 16.21 1.09
N ALA A 257 -5.60 15.91 2.37
CA ALA A 257 -6.58 15.57 3.40
C ALA A 257 -6.01 15.73 4.81
N GLU A 258 -6.82 15.35 5.79
CA GLU A 258 -6.47 15.23 7.20
C GLU A 258 -6.82 13.84 7.73
N VAL A 259 -5.93 13.28 8.56
CA VAL A 259 -6.14 11.99 9.25
C VAL A 259 -7.39 12.06 10.11
N GLY A 260 -8.15 11.00 10.16
CA GLY A 260 -9.33 10.86 10.99
C GLY A 260 -9.49 9.44 11.53
N SER A 261 -10.75 9.12 11.90
CA SER A 261 -11.17 7.80 12.38
C SER A 261 -12.56 7.44 11.83
N THR A 262 -12.87 7.88 10.60
CA THR A 262 -14.17 7.65 9.97
C THR A 262 -14.30 6.23 9.42
N GLY A 263 -15.53 5.77 9.18
CA GLY A 263 -15.78 4.41 8.68
C GLY A 263 -15.44 3.31 9.70
N ARG A 264 -14.79 2.22 9.26
CA ARG A 264 -14.41 1.07 10.09
C ARG A 264 -13.01 1.26 10.67
N SER A 265 -12.93 2.05 11.74
CA SER A 265 -11.69 2.36 12.44
C SER A 265 -11.87 2.18 13.95
N THR A 266 -10.80 1.88 14.67
CA THR A 266 -10.75 1.81 16.14
C THR A 266 -10.10 3.04 16.77
N GLY A 267 -9.49 3.90 15.96
CA GLY A 267 -8.82 5.13 16.43
C GLY A 267 -8.19 5.88 15.26
N PRO A 268 -7.67 7.10 15.47
CA PRO A 268 -7.13 7.94 14.40
C PRO A 268 -5.92 7.30 13.72
N HIS A 269 -6.03 7.03 12.41
CA HIS A 269 -4.96 6.55 11.55
C HIS A 269 -5.29 6.80 10.08
N LEU A 270 -4.28 6.77 9.22
CA LEU A 270 -4.40 6.72 7.77
C LEU A 270 -4.25 5.26 7.32
N ASP A 271 -5.23 4.68 6.63
CA ASP A 271 -5.06 3.43 5.87
C ASP A 271 -4.66 3.82 4.44
N TRP A 272 -3.36 3.63 4.11
CA TRP A 272 -2.78 3.92 2.81
C TRP A 272 -2.56 2.66 2.00
N ARG A 273 -3.09 2.64 0.76
CA ARG A 273 -3.00 1.47 -0.14
C ARG A 273 -2.53 1.86 -1.51
N ILE A 274 -1.82 0.93 -2.17
CA ILE A 274 -1.45 1.02 -3.59
C ILE A 274 -2.00 -0.20 -4.32
N ASN A 275 -2.48 0.00 -5.53
CA ASN A 275 -2.96 -1.07 -6.40
C ASN A 275 -2.35 -0.92 -7.79
N TRP A 276 -2.03 -2.01 -8.43
CA TRP A 276 -1.86 -2.10 -9.87
C TRP A 276 -3.05 -2.89 -10.43
N PHE A 277 -4.02 -2.19 -11.01
CA PHE A 277 -5.33 -2.77 -11.31
C PHE A 277 -5.92 -3.53 -10.10
N ASN A 278 -6.19 -4.84 -10.25
CA ASN A 278 -6.72 -5.68 -9.17
C ASN A 278 -5.63 -6.25 -8.23
N GLN A 279 -4.35 -6.08 -8.55
CA GLN A 279 -3.24 -6.51 -7.68
C GLN A 279 -3.06 -5.50 -6.54
N ARG A 280 -3.04 -6.01 -5.30
CA ARG A 280 -2.81 -5.21 -4.09
C ARG A 280 -1.33 -5.19 -3.80
N LEU A 281 -0.74 -4.00 -3.79
CA LEU A 281 0.70 -3.80 -3.61
C LEU A 281 0.98 -3.29 -2.20
N ASP A 282 2.20 -3.55 -1.72
CA ASP A 282 2.70 -3.03 -0.46
C ASP A 282 3.23 -1.61 -0.65
N PRO A 283 2.58 -0.59 -0.08
CA PRO A 283 3.01 0.80 -0.26
C PRO A 283 4.43 1.06 0.27
N ALA A 284 4.84 0.35 1.34
CA ALA A 284 6.16 0.51 1.93
C ALA A 284 7.31 0.14 0.98
N LEU A 285 7.04 -0.74 -0.02
CA LEU A 285 8.04 -1.14 -1.02
C LEU A 285 8.24 -0.10 -2.14
N LEU A 286 7.46 0.99 -2.17
CA LEU A 286 7.61 2.07 -3.14
C LEU A 286 8.43 3.24 -2.59
N ILE A 287 8.73 3.23 -1.28
CA ILE A 287 9.49 4.28 -0.62
C ILE A 287 10.97 3.89 -0.63
N ASN A 288 11.79 4.75 -1.18
CA ASN A 288 13.25 4.67 -1.06
C ASN A 288 13.64 5.40 0.23
N GLU A 289 14.20 4.67 1.20
CA GLU A 289 14.80 5.23 2.42
C GLU A 289 16.21 5.72 2.13
#